data_15948f643f6fa44c091f510513be6263
#
_entry.id   15948f643f6fa44c091f510513be6263
#
_cell.length_a   1.000
_cell.length_b   1.000
_cell.length_c   1.000
_cell.angle_alpha   90.00
_cell.angle_beta   90.00
_cell.angle_gamma   90.00
#
_symmetry.space_group_name_H-M   'P 1'
#
loop_
_entity.id
_entity.type
_entity.pdbx_description
1 polymer ?
#
loop_
_entity_poly.entity_id
_entity_poly.type
_entity_poly.pdbx_seq_one_letter_code
_entity_poly.pdbx_strand_id
1 'polypeptide(L)'
;MFRWPISVALVLLWGAGPVMADETARCPAFLDHDLPKLHSSESVNLCELAAGKPMLVVNTASFCGFTNQFKGLEQLHQRYGKEGLVVVGFASNDFRQEADTEEEAATICFKNFGVTFTMIAPGPVTGVGATPVFAHINQQSQAPRWNFTKYLLNDLGEVVESFSSSVRPGDKQVTQAVESVL
;
A
#
# COMPACT_ATOMS: atom_id res chain seq x y z
N MET A 1 50.83 58.52 30.21
CA MET A 1 49.55 58.46 29.52
C MET A 1 49.62 57.32 28.48
N PHE A 2 49.16 56.08 28.84
CA PHE A 2 49.12 54.93 27.91
C PHE A 2 47.66 54.78 27.46
N ARG A 3 47.43 54.91 26.15
CA ARG A 3 46.13 54.66 25.51
C ARG A 3 46.18 53.23 24.92
N TRP A 4 45.30 52.35 25.40
CA TRP A 4 45.09 51.01 24.85
C TRP A 4 44.06 51.08 23.75
N PRO A 5 44.23 50.42 22.63
CA PRO A 5 43.20 50.35 21.60
C PRO A 5 42.16 49.25 21.96
N ILE A 6 40.91 49.64 21.88
CA ILE A 6 39.78 48.73 22.04
C ILE A 6 39.59 47.99 20.69
N SER A 7 39.91 46.68 20.67
CA SER A 7 39.59 45.81 19.53
C SER A 7 38.12 45.39 19.61
N VAL A 8 37.32 45.91 18.68
CA VAL A 8 35.93 45.46 18.50
C VAL A 8 35.96 44.14 17.71
N ALA A 9 35.65 43.01 18.36
CA ALA A 9 35.46 41.73 17.71
C ALA A 9 34.07 41.71 17.07
N LEU A 10 34.04 41.62 15.73
CA LEU A 10 32.84 41.45 14.94
C LEU A 10 32.39 40.01 15.01
N VAL A 11 31.37 39.69 15.79
CA VAL A 11 30.75 38.34 15.86
C VAL A 11 29.83 38.19 14.64
N LEU A 12 30.28 37.44 13.66
CA LEU A 12 29.44 37.00 12.54
C LEU A 12 28.48 35.89 13.03
N LEU A 13 27.24 36.27 13.28
CA LEU A 13 26.14 35.34 13.49
C LEU A 13 25.82 34.65 12.15
N TRP A 14 26.27 33.44 11.98
CA TRP A 14 25.78 32.54 10.91
C TRP A 14 24.37 32.14 11.28
N GLY A 15 23.40 32.74 10.62
CA GLY A 15 22.01 32.32 10.67
C GLY A 15 21.87 30.97 10.00
N ALA A 16 21.67 29.92 10.79
CA ALA A 16 21.17 28.65 10.28
C ALA A 16 19.72 28.89 9.82
N GLY A 17 19.52 28.98 8.51
CA GLY A 17 18.17 28.98 7.92
C GLY A 17 17.47 27.68 8.25
N PRO A 18 16.12 27.66 8.34
CA PRO A 18 15.39 26.41 8.50
C PRO A 18 15.69 25.50 7.31
N VAL A 19 16.21 24.31 7.57
CA VAL A 19 16.27 23.22 6.59
C VAL A 19 14.82 22.85 6.35
N MET A 20 14.27 23.29 5.21
CA MET A 20 12.99 22.79 4.72
C MET A 20 13.21 21.32 4.42
N ALA A 21 12.70 20.44 5.28
CA ALA A 21 12.66 19.01 4.99
C ALA A 21 11.81 18.84 3.72
N ASP A 22 12.43 18.25 2.71
CA ASP A 22 11.78 17.94 1.45
C ASP A 22 10.65 16.94 1.74
N GLU A 23 9.41 17.40 1.63
CA GLU A 23 8.21 16.55 1.82
C GLU A 23 8.09 15.47 0.74
N THR A 24 8.87 15.57 -0.35
CA THR A 24 8.93 14.51 -1.39
C THR A 24 9.68 13.26 -0.92
N ALA A 25 10.38 13.31 0.22
CA ALA A 25 11.20 12.23 0.76
C ALA A 25 10.42 11.12 1.50
N ARG A 26 9.08 11.15 1.50
CA ARG A 26 8.28 10.20 2.31
C ARG A 26 7.72 9.01 1.56
N CYS A 27 7.92 8.91 0.26
CA CYS A 27 7.44 7.75 -0.47
C CYS A 27 8.51 6.65 -0.53
N PRO A 28 8.24 5.47 0.04
CA PRO A 28 9.12 4.32 -0.11
C PRO A 28 9.28 3.93 -1.59
N ALA A 29 10.51 3.68 -2.04
CA ALA A 29 10.83 3.39 -3.44
C ALA A 29 10.03 2.22 -4.03
N PHE A 30 9.60 1.25 -3.21
CA PHE A 30 8.80 0.11 -3.66
C PHE A 30 7.35 0.47 -4.01
N LEU A 31 6.85 1.63 -3.56
CA LEU A 31 5.54 2.18 -3.92
C LEU A 31 5.62 3.13 -5.13
N ASP A 32 6.80 3.67 -5.43
CA ASP A 32 7.01 4.63 -6.52
C ASP A 32 7.19 3.91 -7.86
N HIS A 33 6.15 3.19 -8.26
CA HIS A 33 6.07 2.48 -9.52
C HIS A 33 4.68 2.65 -10.13
N ASP A 34 4.66 2.88 -11.44
CA ASP A 34 3.43 2.87 -12.22
C ASP A 34 2.97 1.44 -12.46
N LEU A 35 1.89 1.06 -11.82
CA LEU A 35 1.30 -0.26 -11.92
C LEU A 35 0.05 -0.21 -12.80
N PRO A 36 -0.09 -1.10 -13.80
CA PRO A 36 -1.29 -1.14 -14.64
C PRO A 36 -2.51 -1.50 -13.79
N LYS A 37 -3.60 -0.76 -13.98
CA LYS A 37 -4.89 -1.06 -13.34
C LYS A 37 -5.57 -2.21 -14.09
N LEU A 38 -6.26 -3.05 -13.35
CA LEU A 38 -7.00 -4.19 -13.91
C LEU A 38 -7.99 -3.71 -14.99
N HIS A 39 -7.85 -4.31 -16.17
CA HIS A 39 -8.70 -4.08 -17.36
C HIS A 39 -8.88 -2.58 -17.68
N SER A 40 -7.77 -1.85 -17.70
CA SER A 40 -7.74 -0.42 -17.97
C SER A 40 -6.48 -0.07 -18.76
N SER A 41 -6.54 1.01 -19.56
CA SER A 41 -5.37 1.62 -20.18
C SER A 41 -4.60 2.55 -19.22
N GLU A 42 -5.10 2.73 -18.01
CA GLU A 42 -4.49 3.59 -16.99
C GLU A 42 -3.53 2.81 -16.09
N SER A 43 -2.52 3.50 -15.61
CA SER A 43 -1.68 3.05 -14.49
C SER A 43 -1.97 3.85 -13.23
N VAL A 44 -1.56 3.32 -12.09
CA VAL A 44 -1.60 4.00 -10.81
C VAL A 44 -0.23 3.92 -10.15
N ASN A 45 0.25 5.05 -9.65
CA ASN A 45 1.41 5.12 -8.76
C ASN A 45 0.91 4.99 -7.32
N LEU A 46 1.35 3.96 -6.61
CA LEU A 46 0.86 3.72 -5.24
C LEU A 46 1.37 4.77 -4.25
N CYS A 47 2.47 5.43 -4.55
CA CYS A 47 2.97 6.56 -3.79
C CYS A 47 1.95 7.71 -3.77
N GLU A 48 1.47 8.06 -4.96
CA GLU A 48 0.45 9.10 -5.14
C GLU A 48 -0.90 8.68 -4.53
N LEU A 49 -1.28 7.42 -4.73
CA LEU A 49 -2.53 6.87 -4.23
C LEU A 49 -2.56 6.87 -2.69
N ALA A 50 -1.50 6.38 -2.06
CA ALA A 50 -1.40 6.33 -0.61
C ALA A 50 -1.18 7.72 0.00
N ALA A 51 -0.33 8.54 -0.61
CA ALA A 51 -0.02 9.91 -0.13
C ALA A 51 0.28 9.95 1.39
N GLY A 52 1.09 9.01 1.88
CA GLY A 52 1.43 8.89 3.30
C GLY A 52 0.30 8.35 4.19
N LYS A 53 -0.62 7.58 3.62
CA LYS A 53 -1.71 6.90 4.35
C LYS A 53 -1.45 5.40 4.50
N PRO A 54 -1.98 4.75 5.53
CA PRO A 54 -1.90 3.30 5.67
C PRO A 54 -2.62 2.57 4.55
N MET A 55 -2.09 1.40 4.18
CA MET A 55 -2.64 0.57 3.10
C MET A 55 -2.98 -0.84 3.56
N LEU A 56 -4.09 -1.37 3.07
CA LEU A 56 -4.41 -2.80 3.11
C LEU A 56 -4.17 -3.39 1.71
N VAL A 57 -3.06 -4.12 1.57
CA VAL A 57 -2.65 -4.79 0.33
C VAL A 57 -3.11 -6.24 0.36
N VAL A 58 -3.77 -6.70 -0.71
CA VAL A 58 -4.36 -8.04 -0.77
C VAL A 58 -4.05 -8.68 -2.12
N ASN A 59 -3.52 -9.91 -2.13
CA ASN A 59 -3.46 -10.69 -3.37
C ASN A 59 -4.78 -11.40 -3.62
N THR A 60 -5.32 -11.28 -4.81
CA THR A 60 -6.67 -11.74 -5.16
C THR A 60 -6.65 -12.73 -6.32
N ALA A 61 -7.73 -13.47 -6.49
CA ALA A 61 -7.97 -14.30 -7.66
C ALA A 61 -9.47 -14.51 -7.89
N SER A 62 -9.86 -14.70 -9.15
CA SER A 62 -11.24 -14.75 -9.62
C SER A 62 -11.98 -16.01 -9.19
N PHE A 63 -11.31 -17.18 -9.18
CA PHE A 63 -11.92 -18.50 -8.97
C PHE A 63 -11.45 -19.17 -7.67
N CYS A 64 -11.28 -18.39 -6.62
CA CYS A 64 -10.86 -18.88 -5.33
C CYS A 64 -12.06 -19.12 -4.39
N GLY A 65 -11.96 -20.12 -3.52
CA GLY A 65 -12.97 -20.31 -2.46
C GLY A 65 -13.14 -19.11 -1.53
N PHE A 66 -12.18 -18.17 -1.54
CA PHE A 66 -12.21 -16.94 -0.77
C PHE A 66 -12.66 -15.71 -1.56
N THR A 67 -13.05 -15.82 -2.83
CA THR A 67 -13.44 -14.69 -3.70
C THR A 67 -14.58 -13.86 -3.10
N ASN A 68 -15.47 -14.49 -2.30
CA ASN A 68 -16.50 -13.76 -1.54
C ASN A 68 -15.95 -12.70 -0.57
N GLN A 69 -14.65 -12.73 -0.23
CA GLN A 69 -14.03 -11.71 0.61
C GLN A 69 -13.92 -10.35 -0.07
N PHE A 70 -14.08 -10.24 -1.39
CA PHE A 70 -14.21 -8.95 -2.07
C PHE A 70 -15.28 -8.07 -1.43
N LYS A 71 -16.43 -8.66 -1.03
CA LYS A 71 -17.49 -7.89 -0.34
C LYS A 71 -17.01 -7.28 0.98
N GLY A 72 -16.25 -8.05 1.76
CA GLY A 72 -15.70 -7.54 3.02
C GLY A 72 -14.59 -6.51 2.84
N LEU A 73 -13.74 -6.67 1.80
CA LEU A 73 -12.73 -5.68 1.43
C LEU A 73 -13.38 -4.37 0.99
N GLU A 74 -14.43 -4.45 0.17
CA GLU A 74 -15.21 -3.29 -0.23
C GLU A 74 -15.86 -2.58 0.97
N GLN A 75 -16.39 -3.34 1.93
CA GLN A 75 -16.92 -2.77 3.16
C GLN A 75 -15.86 -2.03 3.98
N LEU A 76 -14.62 -2.57 4.08
CA LEU A 76 -13.51 -1.88 4.72
C LEU A 76 -13.14 -0.60 3.97
N HIS A 77 -13.07 -0.67 2.64
CA HIS A 77 -12.81 0.50 1.79
C HIS A 77 -13.85 1.60 2.00
N GLN A 78 -15.13 1.27 1.96
CA GLN A 78 -16.22 2.24 2.17
C GLN A 78 -16.24 2.82 3.58
N ARG A 79 -15.95 2.01 4.60
CA ARG A 79 -15.94 2.43 5.99
C ARG A 79 -14.74 3.32 6.30
N TYR A 80 -13.54 2.84 6.05
CA TYR A 80 -12.30 3.46 6.52
C TYR A 80 -11.59 4.33 5.46
N GLY A 81 -12.04 4.31 4.20
CA GLY A 81 -11.42 5.12 3.14
C GLY A 81 -11.48 6.63 3.42
N LYS A 82 -12.56 7.11 4.04
CA LYS A 82 -12.70 8.52 4.47
C LYS A 82 -11.83 8.85 5.69
N GLU A 83 -11.46 7.85 6.47
CA GLU A 83 -10.57 7.97 7.63
C GLU A 83 -9.09 7.85 7.24
N GLY A 84 -8.80 7.47 5.98
CA GLY A 84 -7.45 7.43 5.44
C GLY A 84 -6.96 6.06 4.97
N LEU A 85 -7.71 4.96 5.19
CA LEU A 85 -7.28 3.66 4.70
C LEU A 85 -7.33 3.57 3.17
N VAL A 86 -6.23 3.15 2.56
CA VAL A 86 -6.17 2.81 1.14
C VAL A 86 -6.21 1.28 0.98
N VAL A 87 -7.23 0.76 0.29
CA VAL A 87 -7.33 -0.68 -0.03
C VAL A 87 -6.86 -0.89 -1.46
N VAL A 88 -5.94 -1.86 -1.67
CA VAL A 88 -5.40 -2.20 -2.99
C VAL A 88 -5.40 -3.71 -3.18
N GLY A 89 -6.07 -4.18 -4.24
CA GLY A 89 -6.06 -5.58 -4.65
C GLY A 89 -5.06 -5.82 -5.78
N PHE A 90 -4.30 -6.88 -5.69
CA PHE A 90 -3.39 -7.35 -6.72
C PHE A 90 -3.92 -8.67 -7.28
N ALA A 91 -4.44 -8.66 -8.49
CA ALA A 91 -4.81 -9.88 -9.17
C ALA A 91 -3.58 -10.74 -9.41
N SER A 92 -3.66 -12.05 -9.19
CA SER A 92 -2.51 -12.94 -9.36
C SER A 92 -2.92 -14.36 -9.69
N ASN A 93 -2.20 -14.96 -10.64
CA ASN A 93 -2.35 -16.36 -11.00
C ASN A 93 -1.29 -17.28 -10.35
N ASP A 94 -0.52 -16.82 -9.39
CA ASP A 94 0.52 -17.63 -8.72
C ASP A 94 -0.05 -18.90 -8.09
N PHE A 95 -1.32 -18.89 -7.71
CA PHE A 95 -2.05 -20.03 -7.15
C PHE A 95 -3.01 -20.68 -8.13
N ARG A 96 -2.92 -20.35 -9.45
CA ARG A 96 -3.67 -20.95 -10.55
C ARG A 96 -5.19 -20.86 -10.38
N GLN A 97 -5.66 -19.72 -9.91
CA GLN A 97 -7.09 -19.44 -9.68
C GLN A 97 -7.52 -18.06 -10.23
N GLU A 98 -6.67 -17.38 -10.99
CA GLU A 98 -7.07 -16.15 -11.67
C GLU A 98 -7.76 -16.50 -13.01
N ALA A 99 -8.61 -15.59 -13.47
CA ALA A 99 -9.26 -15.67 -14.78
C ALA A 99 -8.21 -15.60 -15.89
N ASP A 100 -8.51 -16.25 -17.03
CA ASP A 100 -7.62 -16.27 -18.19
C ASP A 100 -7.51 -14.92 -18.89
N THR A 101 -8.48 -14.03 -18.67
CA THR A 101 -8.49 -12.67 -19.24
C THR A 101 -8.78 -11.62 -18.20
N GLU A 102 -8.20 -10.42 -18.39
CA GLU A 102 -8.49 -9.28 -17.50
C GLU A 102 -9.95 -8.84 -17.56
N GLU A 103 -10.63 -9.01 -18.72
CA GLU A 103 -12.05 -8.70 -18.84
C GLU A 103 -12.91 -9.57 -17.93
N GLU A 104 -12.61 -10.85 -17.85
CA GLU A 104 -13.31 -11.78 -16.98
C GLU A 104 -13.01 -11.45 -15.51
N ALA A 105 -11.74 -11.23 -15.15
CA ALA A 105 -11.33 -10.82 -13.82
C ALA A 105 -12.04 -9.54 -13.37
N ALA A 106 -12.08 -8.53 -14.24
CA ALA A 106 -12.77 -7.26 -14.01
C ALA A 106 -14.29 -7.45 -13.85
N THR A 107 -14.88 -8.32 -14.66
CA THR A 107 -16.32 -8.65 -14.53
C THR A 107 -16.60 -9.27 -13.17
N ILE A 108 -15.75 -10.19 -12.71
CA ILE A 108 -15.91 -10.81 -11.39
C ILE A 108 -15.79 -9.77 -10.30
N CYS A 109 -14.68 -9.04 -10.22
CA CYS A 109 -14.46 -8.11 -9.11
C CYS A 109 -15.38 -6.89 -9.16
N PHE A 110 -15.51 -6.19 -10.30
CA PHE A 110 -16.24 -4.94 -10.38
C PHE A 110 -17.75 -5.13 -10.52
N LYS A 111 -18.21 -6.04 -11.42
CA LYS A 111 -19.63 -6.23 -11.67
C LYS A 111 -20.30 -7.16 -10.65
N ASN A 112 -19.67 -8.31 -10.36
CA ASN A 112 -20.31 -9.31 -9.50
C ASN A 112 -20.15 -9.00 -8.00
N PHE A 113 -19.02 -8.40 -7.60
CA PHE A 113 -18.75 -8.08 -6.20
C PHE A 113 -18.83 -6.59 -5.87
N GLY A 114 -18.95 -5.72 -6.88
CA GLY A 114 -19.10 -4.27 -6.69
C GLY A 114 -17.86 -3.59 -6.13
N VAL A 115 -16.66 -4.11 -6.42
CA VAL A 115 -15.40 -3.53 -5.96
C VAL A 115 -15.21 -2.13 -6.56
N THR A 116 -14.90 -1.17 -5.69
CA THR A 116 -14.60 0.22 -6.07
C THR A 116 -13.20 0.67 -5.68
N PHE A 117 -12.51 -0.09 -4.81
CA PHE A 117 -11.11 0.16 -4.50
C PHE A 117 -10.19 -0.22 -5.68
N THR A 118 -8.94 0.27 -5.62
CA THR A 118 -7.96 0.06 -6.70
C THR A 118 -7.61 -1.42 -6.86
N MET A 119 -7.74 -1.93 -8.09
CA MET A 119 -7.29 -3.25 -8.49
C MET A 119 -6.13 -3.13 -9.48
N ILE A 120 -5.04 -3.82 -9.21
CA ILE A 120 -3.86 -3.93 -10.09
C ILE A 120 -4.04 -5.14 -11.01
N ALA A 121 -3.61 -4.98 -12.27
CA ALA A 121 -3.63 -6.04 -13.28
C ALA A 121 -2.87 -7.29 -12.81
N PRO A 122 -3.18 -8.47 -13.38
CA PRO A 122 -2.55 -9.72 -12.98
C PRO A 122 -1.03 -9.68 -13.03
N GLY A 123 -0.41 -10.02 -11.90
CA GLY A 123 1.03 -10.06 -11.77
C GLY A 123 1.49 -11.01 -10.67
N PRO A 124 2.79 -11.38 -10.65
CA PRO A 124 3.32 -12.27 -9.62
C PRO A 124 3.41 -11.57 -8.27
N VAL A 125 3.00 -12.30 -7.23
CA VAL A 125 3.04 -11.86 -5.83
C VAL A 125 4.03 -12.69 -4.99
N THR A 126 4.60 -13.74 -5.59
CA THR A 126 5.56 -14.65 -4.97
C THR A 126 6.84 -14.80 -5.79
N GLY A 127 7.89 -15.32 -5.16
CA GLY A 127 9.16 -15.63 -5.83
C GLY A 127 9.96 -14.40 -6.26
N VAL A 128 10.99 -14.66 -7.07
CA VAL A 128 11.95 -13.61 -7.51
C VAL A 128 11.35 -12.62 -8.52
N GLY A 129 10.23 -12.97 -9.13
CA GLY A 129 9.52 -12.12 -10.09
C GLY A 129 8.39 -11.29 -9.47
N ALA A 130 8.20 -11.35 -8.15
CA ALA A 130 7.14 -10.61 -7.48
C ALA A 130 7.18 -9.12 -7.82
N THR A 131 6.01 -8.49 -7.97
CA THR A 131 5.89 -7.04 -8.14
C THR A 131 6.67 -6.30 -7.06
N PRO A 132 7.16 -5.07 -7.30
CA PRO A 132 7.97 -4.33 -6.32
C PRO A 132 7.32 -4.27 -4.93
N VAL A 133 6.01 -4.09 -4.87
CA VAL A 133 5.24 -4.06 -3.62
C VAL A 133 5.30 -5.41 -2.90
N PHE A 134 5.04 -6.51 -3.61
CA PHE A 134 5.10 -7.84 -3.00
C PHE A 134 6.53 -8.31 -2.72
N ALA A 135 7.53 -7.89 -3.53
CA ALA A 135 8.93 -8.14 -3.22
C ALA A 135 9.33 -7.52 -1.87
N HIS A 136 8.87 -6.30 -1.60
CA HIS A 136 9.08 -5.62 -0.33
C HIS A 136 8.32 -6.29 0.83
N ILE A 137 7.04 -6.56 0.66
CA ILE A 137 6.21 -7.26 1.66
C ILE A 137 6.81 -8.61 2.02
N ASN A 138 7.27 -9.37 1.02
CA ASN A 138 7.85 -10.71 1.22
C ASN A 138 9.19 -10.68 1.98
N GLN A 139 9.90 -9.54 1.99
CA GLN A 139 11.12 -9.34 2.77
C GLN A 139 10.82 -8.98 4.23
N GLN A 140 9.74 -8.24 4.49
CA GLN A 140 9.34 -7.81 5.84
C GLN A 140 8.46 -8.83 6.55
N SER A 141 7.73 -9.65 5.79
CA SER A 141 6.76 -10.60 6.30
C SER A 141 6.83 -11.90 5.51
N GLN A 142 5.93 -12.81 5.80
CA GLN A 142 5.81 -14.06 5.05
C GLN A 142 5.10 -13.81 3.71
N ALA A 143 5.68 -14.30 2.60
CA ALA A 143 5.02 -14.30 1.30
C ALA A 143 3.63 -14.94 1.39
N PRO A 144 2.66 -14.52 0.54
CA PRO A 144 1.33 -15.11 0.55
C PRO A 144 1.41 -16.61 0.26
N ARG A 145 0.75 -17.40 1.09
CA ARG A 145 0.66 -18.86 0.92
C ARG A 145 -0.55 -19.27 0.11
N TRP A 146 -1.48 -18.36 -0.07
CA TRP A 146 -2.71 -18.55 -0.83
C TRP A 146 -3.31 -17.21 -1.23
N ASN A 147 -4.32 -17.21 -2.11
CA ASN A 147 -5.09 -16.03 -2.48
C ASN A 147 -5.81 -15.43 -1.27
N PHE A 148 -6.07 -14.15 -1.30
CA PHE A 148 -6.70 -13.37 -0.23
C PHE A 148 -5.90 -13.35 1.09
N THR A 149 -4.56 -13.44 1.03
CA THR A 149 -3.69 -13.00 2.12
C THR A 149 -3.68 -11.48 2.16
N LYS A 150 -3.82 -10.90 3.34
CA LYS A 150 -3.87 -9.46 3.53
C LYS A 150 -2.66 -8.98 4.31
N TYR A 151 -2.13 -7.81 3.93
CA TYR A 151 -1.02 -7.14 4.60
C TYR A 151 -1.43 -5.71 4.91
N LEU A 152 -1.36 -5.32 6.17
CA LEU A 152 -1.59 -3.96 6.60
C LEU A 152 -0.24 -3.25 6.68
N LEU A 153 -0.11 -2.16 5.93
CA LEU A 153 1.07 -1.30 5.93
C LEU A 153 0.72 0.02 6.61
N ASN A 154 1.64 0.54 7.43
CA ASN A 154 1.53 1.88 8.00
C ASN A 154 1.82 2.98 6.95
N ASP A 155 1.79 4.22 7.36
CA ASP A 155 2.07 5.42 6.54
C ASP A 155 3.52 5.48 6.03
N LEU A 156 4.44 4.72 6.63
CA LEU A 156 5.83 4.56 6.20
C LEU A 156 6.02 3.38 5.23
N GLY A 157 4.97 2.60 4.94
CA GLY A 157 5.04 1.42 4.10
C GLY A 157 5.60 0.17 4.79
N GLU A 158 5.71 0.17 6.11
CA GLU A 158 6.13 -0.99 6.88
C GLU A 158 4.96 -1.94 7.11
N VAL A 159 5.17 -3.24 6.98
CA VAL A 159 4.15 -4.25 7.26
C VAL A 159 3.96 -4.37 8.77
N VAL A 160 2.84 -3.88 9.26
CA VAL A 160 2.50 -3.92 10.69
C VAL A 160 1.73 -5.16 11.10
N GLU A 161 0.96 -5.74 10.18
CA GLU A 161 0.20 -6.97 10.42
C GLU A 161 -0.04 -7.74 9.12
N SER A 162 -0.14 -9.06 9.22
CA SER A 162 -0.51 -9.92 8.10
C SER A 162 -1.60 -10.91 8.49
N PHE A 163 -2.56 -11.13 7.60
CA PHE A 163 -3.71 -11.99 7.85
C PHE A 163 -3.80 -13.06 6.77
N SER A 164 -3.88 -14.31 7.18
CA SER A 164 -4.06 -15.44 6.26
C SER A 164 -5.38 -15.35 5.50
N SER A 165 -5.51 -16.15 4.44
CA SER A 165 -6.73 -16.24 3.62
C SER A 165 -8.00 -16.54 4.42
N SER A 166 -7.89 -17.33 5.50
CA SER A 166 -9.03 -17.71 6.34
C SER A 166 -9.56 -16.58 7.22
N VAL A 167 -8.75 -15.56 7.48
CA VAL A 167 -9.15 -14.37 8.25
C VAL A 167 -9.98 -13.47 7.34
N ARG A 168 -11.24 -13.21 7.70
CA ARG A 168 -12.13 -12.38 6.90
C ARG A 168 -11.84 -10.90 7.09
N PRO A 169 -12.04 -10.06 6.06
CA PRO A 169 -11.82 -8.61 6.19
C PRO A 169 -12.62 -7.97 7.33
N GLY A 170 -13.85 -8.46 7.60
CA GLY A 170 -14.69 -7.96 8.68
C GLY A 170 -14.41 -8.53 10.08
N ASP A 171 -13.44 -9.44 10.22
CA ASP A 171 -13.11 -10.00 11.52
C ASP A 171 -12.49 -8.93 12.44
N LYS A 172 -12.78 -9.04 13.74
CA LYS A 172 -12.37 -8.05 14.75
C LYS A 172 -10.87 -7.77 14.74
N GLN A 173 -10.03 -8.79 14.52
CA GLN A 173 -8.59 -8.62 14.46
C GLN A 173 -8.16 -7.73 13.29
N VAL A 174 -8.83 -7.78 12.13
CA VAL A 174 -8.54 -6.91 10.98
C VAL A 174 -9.00 -5.48 11.25
N THR A 175 -10.23 -5.31 11.74
CA THR A 175 -10.77 -3.97 11.99
C THR A 175 -10.01 -3.25 13.11
N GLN A 176 -9.62 -3.94 14.17
CA GLN A 176 -8.79 -3.36 15.23
C GLN A 176 -7.38 -2.98 14.76
N ALA A 177 -6.75 -3.83 13.93
CA ALA A 177 -5.45 -3.49 13.36
C ALA A 177 -5.54 -2.26 12.45
N VAL A 178 -6.57 -2.19 11.58
CA VAL A 178 -6.84 -1.00 10.74
C VAL A 178 -7.03 0.24 11.61
N GLU A 179 -7.86 0.17 12.64
CA GLU A 179 -8.14 1.29 13.56
C GLU A 179 -6.88 1.74 14.34
N SER A 180 -5.87 0.88 14.48
CA SER A 180 -4.63 1.21 15.20
C SER A 180 -3.62 1.99 14.36
N VAL A 181 -3.79 2.05 13.03
CA VAL A 181 -2.88 2.75 12.10
C VAL A 181 -3.52 4.00 11.48
N LEU A 182 -4.82 4.24 11.73
CA LEU A 182 -5.55 5.44 11.30
C LEU A 182 -5.39 6.58 12.32
#